data_7e3271da8fb9fe64c5a713e46be91b09
#
_entry.id   7e3271da8fb9fe64c5a713e46be91b09
#
_cell.length_a   1.000
_cell.length_b   1.000
_cell.length_c   1.000
_cell.angle_alpha   90.00
_cell.angle_beta   90.00
_cell.angle_gamma   90.00
#
_symmetry.space_group_name_H-M   'P 1'
#
loop_
_entity.id
_entity.type
_entity.pdbx_description
1 polymer ?
#
loop_
_entity_poly.entity_id
_entity_poly.type
_entity_poly.pdbx_seq_one_letter_code
_entity_poly.pdbx_strand_id
1 'polypeptide(L)'
;MEQVGEENNLNLDWDQIDTILLDLDGTLLDLNFDLEFWLEYIPEAYSKKNNIDFQHAKEIVISKINSQEGKLTWYCLDYWEEQLELDIMKLKNDISHLIKVHDHALSFLQSARDNNKRIYLVTNAHRKGIKLKMKMSKIQDFFDEIISSHDFGVPKQQQKFWVELDKKINFSKERSIFFDDSLDVLQAAEKFQIKN
;
A
#
# COMPACT_ATOMS: atom_id res chain seq x y z
N MET A 1 -7.74 36.27 16.50
CA MET A 1 -8.85 35.29 16.60
C MET A 1 -8.54 34.18 15.59
N GLU A 2 -7.88 33.14 16.08
CA GLU A 2 -7.60 31.96 15.32
C GLU A 2 -8.90 31.17 15.15
N GLN A 3 -9.27 30.89 13.91
CA GLN A 3 -10.35 29.95 13.63
C GLN A 3 -9.82 28.53 13.94
N VAL A 4 -10.29 28.00 15.05
CA VAL A 4 -10.17 26.57 15.37
C VAL A 4 -10.92 25.82 14.27
N GLY A 5 -10.19 25.05 13.47
CA GLY A 5 -10.77 24.19 12.45
C GLY A 5 -11.81 23.26 13.09
N GLU A 6 -12.98 23.18 12.46
CA GLU A 6 -13.98 22.18 12.81
C GLU A 6 -13.32 20.79 12.73
N GLU A 7 -13.19 20.15 13.88
CA GLU A 7 -12.92 18.72 13.95
C GLU A 7 -14.09 18.01 13.27
N ASN A 8 -13.89 17.56 12.04
CA ASN A 8 -14.79 16.60 11.41
C ASN A 8 -14.72 15.29 12.21
N ASN A 9 -15.48 15.23 13.29
CA ASN A 9 -15.75 13.98 13.98
C ASN A 9 -16.51 13.08 13.01
N LEU A 10 -15.79 12.21 12.31
CA LEU A 10 -16.37 11.05 11.65
C LEU A 10 -17.10 10.24 12.72
N ASN A 11 -18.41 10.43 12.78
CA ASN A 11 -19.26 9.74 13.74
C ASN A 11 -19.45 8.29 13.26
N LEU A 12 -18.35 7.51 13.33
CA LEU A 12 -18.31 6.13 12.92
C LEU A 12 -18.86 5.26 14.03
N ASP A 13 -20.00 4.62 13.76
CA ASP A 13 -20.57 3.62 14.67
C ASP A 13 -19.80 2.29 14.53
N TRP A 14 -18.81 2.10 15.40
CA TRP A 14 -17.96 0.91 15.41
C TRP A 14 -18.72 -0.39 15.64
N ASP A 15 -19.88 -0.37 16.29
CA ASP A 15 -20.72 -1.55 16.52
C ASP A 15 -21.35 -2.05 15.20
N GLN A 16 -21.48 -1.18 14.22
CA GLN A 16 -21.97 -1.54 12.89
C GLN A 16 -20.88 -2.08 11.96
N ILE A 17 -19.60 -2.02 12.34
CA ILE A 17 -18.49 -2.49 11.51
C ILE A 17 -18.05 -3.89 11.96
N ASP A 18 -18.06 -4.85 11.05
CA ASP A 18 -17.56 -6.21 11.27
C ASP A 18 -16.20 -6.44 10.58
N THR A 19 -15.95 -5.75 9.48
CA THR A 19 -14.78 -5.96 8.62
C THR A 19 -14.03 -4.65 8.38
N ILE A 20 -12.73 -4.70 8.59
CA ILE A 20 -11.81 -3.59 8.35
C ILE A 20 -10.87 -4.01 7.21
N LEU A 21 -10.87 -3.25 6.13
CA LEU A 21 -9.95 -3.37 5.02
C LEU A 21 -8.90 -2.26 5.14
N LEU A 22 -7.63 -2.60 5.07
CA LEU A 22 -6.53 -1.66 5.29
C LEU A 22 -5.54 -1.74 4.13
N ASP A 23 -5.17 -0.61 3.58
CA ASP A 23 -3.97 -0.53 2.78
C ASP A 23 -2.71 -0.64 3.64
N LEU A 24 -1.56 -0.82 3.00
CA LEU A 24 -0.27 -0.96 3.66
C LEU A 24 0.53 0.34 3.67
N ASP A 25 0.87 0.82 2.49
CA ASP A 25 1.85 1.90 2.27
C ASP A 25 1.17 3.26 2.28
N GLY A 26 1.53 4.14 3.22
CA GLY A 26 0.84 5.40 3.46
C GLY A 26 -0.35 5.28 4.43
N THR A 27 -0.76 4.06 4.80
CA THR A 27 -1.87 3.81 5.74
C THR A 27 -1.37 3.18 7.04
N LEU A 28 -0.76 2.02 6.98
CA LEU A 28 -0.16 1.34 8.14
C LEU A 28 1.34 1.59 8.24
N LEU A 29 2.01 1.69 7.12
CA LEU A 29 3.43 1.99 7.02
C LEU A 29 3.64 3.39 6.45
N ASP A 30 4.62 4.08 7.00
CA ASP A 30 5.14 5.34 6.52
C ASP A 30 5.69 5.20 5.09
N LEU A 31 5.42 6.19 4.24
CA LEU A 31 5.86 6.18 2.84
C LEU A 31 7.36 6.42 2.65
N ASN A 32 8.08 6.86 3.70
CA ASN A 32 9.49 7.26 3.58
C ASN A 32 10.37 6.17 2.96
N PHE A 33 10.14 4.89 3.32
CA PHE A 33 10.87 3.76 2.73
C PHE A 33 10.68 3.67 1.21
N ASP A 34 9.45 3.79 0.72
CA ASP A 34 9.19 3.67 -0.73
C ASP A 34 9.59 4.94 -1.48
N LEU A 35 9.41 6.12 -0.89
CA LEU A 35 9.89 7.38 -1.48
C LEU A 35 11.41 7.40 -1.61
N GLU A 36 12.14 7.08 -0.55
CA GLU A 36 13.61 6.99 -0.57
C GLU A 36 14.07 5.94 -1.58
N PHE A 37 13.41 4.77 -1.61
CA PHE A 37 13.75 3.70 -2.54
C PHE A 37 13.62 4.12 -4.01
N TRP A 38 12.44 4.63 -4.39
CA TRP A 38 12.15 4.90 -5.80
C TRP A 38 12.71 6.22 -6.32
N LEU A 39 12.84 7.25 -5.45
CA LEU A 39 13.25 8.59 -5.86
C LEU A 39 14.75 8.86 -5.68
N GLU A 40 15.45 8.08 -4.83
CA GLU A 40 16.88 8.31 -4.56
C GLU A 40 17.69 7.02 -4.77
N TYR A 41 17.33 5.92 -4.11
CA TYR A 41 18.17 4.71 -4.07
C TYR A 41 18.23 3.98 -5.42
N ILE A 42 17.10 3.81 -6.10
CA ILE A 42 17.06 3.23 -7.45
C ILE A 42 17.77 4.11 -8.49
N PRO A 43 17.54 5.44 -8.57
CA PRO A 43 18.35 6.33 -9.42
C PRO A 43 19.85 6.22 -9.18
N GLU A 44 20.31 6.14 -7.92
CA GLU A 44 21.71 5.98 -7.60
C GLU A 44 22.27 4.64 -8.10
N ALA A 45 21.57 3.54 -7.88
CA ALA A 45 21.96 2.22 -8.37
C ALA A 45 21.99 2.17 -9.92
N TYR A 46 21.02 2.80 -10.57
CA TYR A 46 20.95 2.91 -12.02
C TYR A 46 22.07 3.75 -12.61
N SER A 47 22.40 4.87 -11.97
CA SER A 47 23.55 5.73 -12.31
C SER A 47 24.86 4.95 -12.28
N LYS A 48 25.12 4.25 -11.18
CA LYS A 48 26.35 3.42 -10.99
C LYS A 48 26.44 2.31 -12.03
N LYS A 49 25.33 1.60 -12.29
CA LYS A 49 25.29 0.51 -13.26
C LYS A 49 25.59 0.98 -14.67
N ASN A 50 25.01 2.11 -15.10
CA ASN A 50 25.11 2.60 -16.46
C ASN A 50 26.24 3.60 -16.68
N ASN A 51 27.00 3.93 -15.61
CA ASN A 51 28.08 4.92 -15.63
C ASN A 51 27.63 6.28 -16.21
N ILE A 52 26.48 6.76 -15.74
CA ILE A 52 25.90 8.06 -16.10
C ILE A 52 25.72 8.92 -14.85
N ASP A 53 25.59 10.25 -15.03
CA ASP A 53 25.31 11.19 -13.96
C ASP A 53 24.02 10.84 -13.21
N PHE A 54 24.01 11.06 -11.89
CA PHE A 54 22.87 10.80 -11.02
C PHE A 54 21.60 11.53 -11.45
N GLN A 55 21.70 12.82 -11.80
CA GLN A 55 20.53 13.61 -12.20
C GLN A 55 19.91 13.05 -13.47
N HIS A 56 20.73 12.69 -14.45
CA HIS A 56 20.27 12.06 -15.68
C HIS A 56 19.65 10.67 -15.43
N ALA A 57 20.26 9.87 -14.56
CA ALA A 57 19.71 8.58 -14.13
C ALA A 57 18.32 8.74 -13.47
N LYS A 58 18.18 9.74 -12.59
CA LYS A 58 16.93 10.06 -11.90
C LYS A 58 15.82 10.44 -12.86
N GLU A 59 16.11 11.28 -13.86
CA GLU A 59 15.15 11.65 -14.90
C GLU A 59 14.67 10.44 -15.71
N ILE A 60 15.58 9.54 -16.10
CA ILE A 60 15.24 8.33 -16.84
C ILE A 60 14.34 7.42 -15.99
N VAL A 61 14.73 7.15 -14.76
CA VAL A 61 14.01 6.24 -13.84
C VAL A 61 12.61 6.79 -13.56
N ILE A 62 12.48 8.06 -13.18
CA ILE A 62 11.19 8.68 -12.88
C ILE A 62 10.29 8.72 -14.11
N SER A 63 10.83 9.04 -15.29
CA SER A 63 10.07 8.99 -16.54
C SER A 63 9.51 7.60 -16.81
N LYS A 64 10.32 6.55 -16.61
CA LYS A 64 9.86 5.15 -16.75
C LYS A 64 8.73 4.84 -15.75
N ILE A 65 8.91 5.20 -14.46
CA ILE A 65 7.92 4.96 -13.40
C ILE A 65 6.59 5.64 -13.75
N ASN A 66 6.60 6.91 -14.09
CA ASN A 66 5.40 7.68 -14.43
C ASN A 66 4.65 7.11 -15.63
N SER A 67 5.36 6.50 -16.60
CA SER A 67 4.74 5.87 -17.77
C SER A 67 3.88 4.65 -17.45
N GLN A 68 4.03 4.10 -16.24
CA GLN A 68 3.27 2.94 -15.76
C GLN A 68 2.19 3.30 -14.73
N GLU A 69 2.04 4.57 -14.38
CA GLU A 69 1.05 5.03 -13.41
C GLU A 69 -0.36 4.51 -13.75
N GLY A 70 -1.10 4.07 -12.74
CA GLY A 70 -2.45 3.50 -12.89
C GLY A 70 -2.50 2.06 -13.40
N LYS A 71 -1.36 1.45 -13.75
CA LYS A 71 -1.27 0.04 -14.18
C LYS A 71 -0.72 -0.83 -13.05
N LEU A 72 -1.04 -2.13 -13.09
CA LEU A 72 -0.50 -3.09 -12.12
C LEU A 72 1.05 -3.19 -12.20
N THR A 73 1.62 -2.97 -13.37
CA THR A 73 3.08 -2.95 -13.60
C THR A 73 3.79 -1.89 -12.78
N TRP A 74 3.12 -0.78 -12.43
CA TRP A 74 3.69 0.25 -11.56
C TRP A 74 4.12 -0.31 -10.19
N TYR A 75 3.36 -1.26 -9.67
CA TYR A 75 3.60 -1.92 -8.38
C TYR A 75 4.42 -3.21 -8.51
N CYS A 76 4.70 -3.69 -9.74
CA CYS A 76 5.31 -5.00 -9.98
C CYS A 76 6.84 -4.95 -9.88
N LEU A 77 7.40 -5.54 -8.83
CA LEU A 77 8.86 -5.55 -8.62
C LEU A 77 9.58 -6.36 -9.72
N ASP A 78 8.99 -7.46 -10.21
CA ASP A 78 9.58 -8.28 -11.26
C ASP A 78 9.65 -7.51 -12.60
N TYR A 79 8.62 -6.71 -12.90
CA TYR A 79 8.65 -5.82 -14.05
C TYR A 79 9.79 -4.80 -13.93
N TRP A 80 9.98 -4.20 -12.75
CA TRP A 80 11.06 -3.23 -12.55
C TRP A 80 12.45 -3.85 -12.53
N GLU A 81 12.60 -5.10 -12.03
CA GLU A 81 13.84 -5.86 -12.18
C GLU A 81 14.25 -6.00 -13.64
N GLU A 82 13.30 -6.34 -14.52
CA GLU A 82 13.52 -6.46 -15.97
C GLU A 82 13.80 -5.11 -16.63
N GLN A 83 12.97 -4.08 -16.36
CA GLN A 83 13.07 -2.77 -17.02
C GLN A 83 14.30 -1.96 -16.65
N LEU A 84 14.82 -2.13 -15.46
CA LEU A 84 16.01 -1.42 -14.96
C LEU A 84 17.23 -2.33 -14.92
N GLU A 85 17.01 -3.65 -15.12
CA GLU A 85 18.04 -4.69 -14.98
C GLU A 85 18.83 -4.55 -13.66
N LEU A 86 18.12 -4.30 -12.56
CA LEU A 86 18.64 -4.18 -11.20
C LEU A 86 18.02 -5.25 -10.32
N ASP A 87 18.77 -5.76 -9.36
CA ASP A 87 18.23 -6.65 -8.32
C ASP A 87 17.41 -5.82 -7.32
N ILE A 88 16.13 -5.59 -7.65
CA ILE A 88 15.20 -4.74 -6.89
C ILE A 88 15.06 -5.27 -5.45
N MET A 89 14.97 -6.59 -5.26
CA MET A 89 14.80 -7.14 -3.92
C MET A 89 16.04 -7.01 -3.05
N LYS A 90 17.24 -7.14 -3.62
CA LYS A 90 18.48 -6.87 -2.89
C LYS A 90 18.53 -5.40 -2.45
N LEU A 91 18.28 -4.48 -3.38
CA LEU A 91 18.28 -3.04 -3.09
C LEU A 91 17.23 -2.66 -2.03
N LYS A 92 16.01 -3.23 -2.07
CA LYS A 92 15.02 -3.03 -1.02
C LYS A 92 15.46 -3.56 0.35
N ASN A 93 16.17 -4.68 0.38
CA ASN A 93 16.71 -5.21 1.63
C ASN A 93 17.80 -4.30 2.23
N ASP A 94 18.65 -3.68 1.40
CA ASP A 94 19.74 -2.80 1.86
C ASP A 94 19.22 -1.63 2.69
N ILE A 95 18.04 -1.08 2.35
CA ILE A 95 17.43 0.05 3.07
C ILE A 95 16.19 -0.36 3.89
N SER A 96 15.98 -1.66 4.12
CA SER A 96 14.78 -2.16 4.83
C SER A 96 14.62 -1.61 6.25
N HIS A 97 15.68 -1.09 6.87
CA HIS A 97 15.65 -0.42 8.17
C HIS A 97 14.81 0.87 8.18
N LEU A 98 14.47 1.43 7.02
CA LEU A 98 13.58 2.59 6.87
C LEU A 98 12.10 2.22 6.95
N ILE A 99 11.75 0.92 6.89
CA ILE A 99 10.35 0.49 7.03
C ILE A 99 9.87 0.78 8.44
N LYS A 100 8.88 1.67 8.56
CA LYS A 100 8.36 2.13 9.84
C LYS A 100 6.83 2.02 9.85
N VAL A 101 6.29 1.51 10.95
CA VAL A 101 4.85 1.51 11.22
C VAL A 101 4.45 2.90 11.70
N HIS A 102 3.32 3.43 11.22
CA HIS A 102 2.79 4.71 11.71
C HIS A 102 2.49 4.67 13.21
N ASP A 103 2.68 5.80 13.86
CA ASP A 103 2.29 5.96 15.25
C ASP A 103 0.78 5.61 15.40
N HIS A 104 0.45 4.91 16.47
CA HIS A 104 -0.93 4.41 16.74
C HIS A 104 -1.46 3.29 15.83
N ALA A 105 -0.82 2.92 14.72
CA ALA A 105 -1.30 1.81 13.88
C ALA A 105 -1.35 0.48 14.64
N LEU A 106 -0.35 0.20 15.48
CA LEU A 106 -0.34 -1.02 16.30
C LEU A 106 -1.48 -1.02 17.33
N SER A 107 -1.72 0.10 18.01
CA SER A 107 -2.82 0.21 18.99
C SER A 107 -4.18 0.11 18.33
N PHE A 108 -4.34 0.65 17.12
CA PHE A 108 -5.55 0.50 16.31
C PHE A 108 -5.79 -0.97 15.94
N LEU A 109 -4.78 -1.66 15.40
CA LEU A 109 -4.88 -3.07 15.03
C LEU A 109 -5.22 -3.94 16.24
N GLN A 110 -4.58 -3.70 17.40
CA GLN A 110 -4.87 -4.42 18.63
C GLN A 110 -6.31 -4.16 19.10
N SER A 111 -6.74 -2.90 19.12
CA SER A 111 -8.12 -2.56 19.49
C SER A 111 -9.15 -3.20 18.57
N ALA A 112 -8.89 -3.26 17.27
CA ALA A 112 -9.78 -3.93 16.32
C ALA A 112 -9.87 -5.43 16.59
N ARG A 113 -8.76 -6.10 16.92
CA ARG A 113 -8.74 -7.52 17.35
C ARG A 113 -9.49 -7.75 18.66
N ASP A 114 -9.26 -6.92 19.66
CA ASP A 114 -9.93 -7.02 20.97
C ASP A 114 -11.47 -6.87 20.83
N ASN A 115 -11.92 -6.15 19.82
CA ASN A 115 -13.33 -5.99 19.46
C ASN A 115 -13.82 -7.02 18.42
N ASN A 116 -13.08 -8.11 18.20
CA ASN A 116 -13.44 -9.23 17.33
C ASN A 116 -13.73 -8.80 15.85
N LYS A 117 -13.09 -7.75 15.36
CA LYS A 117 -13.23 -7.33 13.97
C LYS A 117 -12.41 -8.25 13.05
N ARG A 118 -12.93 -8.55 11.86
CA ARG A 118 -12.13 -9.16 10.80
C ARG A 118 -11.25 -8.09 10.17
N ILE A 119 -9.96 -8.37 10.03
CA ILE A 119 -8.99 -7.40 9.52
C ILE A 119 -8.28 -7.99 8.31
N TYR A 120 -8.39 -7.34 7.18
CA TYR A 120 -7.74 -7.73 5.93
C TYR A 120 -6.77 -6.64 5.46
N LEU A 121 -5.56 -7.06 5.14
CA LEU A 121 -4.65 -6.18 4.41
C LEU A 121 -4.97 -6.27 2.92
N VAL A 122 -5.24 -5.13 2.27
CA VAL A 122 -5.67 -5.04 0.87
C VAL A 122 -4.79 -4.01 0.16
N THR A 123 -3.76 -4.46 -0.55
CA THR A 123 -2.71 -3.57 -1.08
C THR A 123 -2.41 -3.81 -2.56
N ASN A 124 -1.92 -2.76 -3.24
CA ASN A 124 -1.35 -2.88 -4.58
C ASN A 124 0.09 -3.40 -4.59
N ALA A 125 0.76 -3.48 -3.43
CA ALA A 125 2.13 -3.90 -3.33
C ALA A 125 2.37 -5.33 -3.85
N HIS A 126 3.51 -5.55 -4.50
CA HIS A 126 3.93 -6.86 -4.98
C HIS A 126 4.22 -7.82 -3.83
N ARG A 127 3.91 -9.11 -3.98
CA ARG A 127 4.07 -10.14 -2.94
C ARG A 127 5.47 -10.19 -2.31
N LYS A 128 6.53 -10.01 -3.11
CA LYS A 128 7.91 -9.96 -2.60
C LYS A 128 8.12 -8.76 -1.65
N GLY A 129 7.58 -7.58 -1.99
CA GLY A 129 7.64 -6.38 -1.17
C GLY A 129 6.83 -6.52 0.12
N ILE A 130 5.62 -7.08 0.05
CA ILE A 130 4.79 -7.38 1.22
C ILE A 130 5.55 -8.27 2.20
N LYS A 131 6.17 -9.36 1.72
CA LYS A 131 6.95 -10.29 2.57
C LYS A 131 8.05 -9.56 3.34
N LEU A 132 8.78 -8.65 2.69
CA LEU A 132 9.82 -7.84 3.35
C LEU A 132 9.20 -6.91 4.41
N LYS A 133 8.15 -6.18 4.04
CA LYS A 133 7.46 -5.23 4.93
C LYS A 133 6.87 -5.92 6.15
N MET A 134 6.22 -7.07 6.00
CA MET A 134 5.71 -7.88 7.12
C MET A 134 6.82 -8.37 8.06
N LYS A 135 7.94 -8.84 7.49
CA LYS A 135 9.11 -9.26 8.29
C LYS A 135 9.66 -8.13 9.15
N MET A 136 9.72 -6.91 8.61
CA MET A 136 10.30 -5.75 9.30
C MET A 136 9.32 -5.13 10.29
N SER A 137 8.06 -4.96 9.92
CA SER A 137 7.02 -4.32 10.74
C SER A 137 6.44 -5.23 11.82
N LYS A 138 6.48 -6.56 11.61
CA LYS A 138 5.91 -7.59 12.50
C LYS A 138 4.40 -7.43 12.76
N ILE A 139 3.66 -6.89 11.78
CA ILE A 139 2.21 -6.70 11.90
C ILE A 139 1.40 -7.83 11.25
N GLN A 140 2.05 -8.84 10.68
CA GLN A 140 1.39 -9.91 9.90
C GLN A 140 0.28 -10.60 10.68
N ASP A 141 0.48 -10.86 11.97
CA ASP A 141 -0.43 -11.66 12.80
C ASP A 141 -1.73 -10.92 13.17
N PHE A 142 -1.82 -9.63 12.84
CA PHE A 142 -3.06 -8.86 12.98
C PHE A 142 -4.07 -9.09 11.87
N PHE A 143 -3.70 -9.73 10.75
CA PHE A 143 -4.58 -9.88 9.60
C PHE A 143 -5.15 -11.30 9.51
N ASP A 144 -6.44 -11.40 9.19
CA ASP A 144 -7.07 -12.68 8.83
C ASP A 144 -6.54 -13.16 7.48
N GLU A 145 -6.31 -12.23 6.55
CA GLU A 145 -5.64 -12.51 5.28
C GLU A 145 -4.95 -11.26 4.73
N ILE A 146 -3.87 -11.48 3.98
CA ILE A 146 -3.12 -10.44 3.24
C ILE A 146 -3.36 -10.64 1.75
N ILE A 147 -3.99 -9.67 1.11
CA ILE A 147 -4.44 -9.72 -0.27
C ILE A 147 -3.70 -8.67 -1.09
N SER A 148 -3.00 -9.12 -2.12
CA SER A 148 -2.35 -8.26 -3.09
C SER A 148 -3.19 -8.13 -4.35
N SER A 149 -3.22 -6.97 -4.97
CA SER A 149 -3.81 -6.77 -6.29
C SER A 149 -3.20 -7.68 -7.36
N HIS A 150 -1.96 -8.11 -7.16
CA HIS A 150 -1.28 -9.09 -8.02
C HIS A 150 -1.94 -10.48 -8.00
N ASP A 151 -2.68 -10.84 -6.94
CA ASP A 151 -3.42 -12.10 -6.88
C ASP A 151 -4.56 -12.16 -7.88
N PHE A 152 -5.10 -10.99 -8.24
CA PHE A 152 -6.22 -10.85 -9.19
C PHE A 152 -5.78 -10.31 -10.56
N GLY A 153 -4.53 -9.89 -10.69
CA GLY A 153 -3.98 -9.33 -11.93
C GLY A 153 -4.54 -7.95 -12.31
N VAL A 154 -5.14 -7.22 -11.36
CA VAL A 154 -5.71 -5.88 -11.57
C VAL A 154 -5.52 -5.00 -10.34
N PRO A 155 -5.19 -3.69 -10.48
CA PRO A 155 -4.98 -2.79 -9.37
C PRO A 155 -6.30 -2.38 -8.68
N LYS A 156 -6.23 -1.91 -7.44
CA LYS A 156 -7.37 -1.51 -6.61
C LYS A 156 -8.23 -0.40 -7.22
N GLN A 157 -7.67 0.43 -8.09
CA GLN A 157 -8.39 1.47 -8.83
C GLN A 157 -9.47 0.91 -9.78
N GLN A 158 -9.41 -0.38 -10.12
CA GLN A 158 -10.36 -1.00 -11.05
C GLN A 158 -11.47 -1.75 -10.31
N GLN A 159 -12.72 -1.60 -10.76
CA GLN A 159 -13.88 -2.27 -10.16
C GLN A 159 -13.76 -3.80 -10.14
N LYS A 160 -13.06 -4.37 -11.13
CA LYS A 160 -12.80 -5.82 -11.17
C LYS A 160 -12.07 -6.32 -9.94
N PHE A 161 -11.14 -5.52 -9.37
CA PHE A 161 -10.43 -5.87 -8.13
C PHE A 161 -11.42 -6.11 -6.99
N TRP A 162 -12.36 -5.19 -6.77
CA TRP A 162 -13.34 -5.25 -5.68
C TRP A 162 -14.32 -6.41 -5.83
N VAL A 163 -14.69 -6.73 -7.08
CA VAL A 163 -15.51 -7.91 -7.38
C VAL A 163 -14.78 -9.21 -7.01
N GLU A 164 -13.50 -9.33 -7.35
CA GLU A 164 -12.69 -10.51 -7.00
C GLU A 164 -12.41 -10.57 -5.49
N LEU A 165 -12.19 -9.42 -4.84
CA LEU A 165 -12.05 -9.34 -3.39
C LEU A 165 -13.30 -9.86 -2.68
N ASP A 166 -14.48 -9.40 -3.08
CA ASP A 166 -15.78 -9.81 -2.49
C ASP A 166 -16.00 -11.32 -2.65
N LYS A 167 -15.75 -11.87 -3.82
CA LYS A 167 -15.80 -13.33 -4.04
C LYS A 167 -14.87 -14.11 -3.13
N LYS A 168 -13.68 -13.54 -2.82
CA LYS A 168 -12.65 -14.22 -2.04
C LYS A 168 -12.95 -14.24 -0.55
N ILE A 169 -13.35 -13.11 0.03
CA ILE A 169 -13.49 -12.97 1.49
C ILE A 169 -14.95 -12.87 1.97
N ASN A 170 -15.91 -12.71 1.05
CA ASN A 170 -17.35 -12.65 1.32
C ASN A 170 -17.69 -11.74 2.51
N PHE A 171 -17.61 -10.42 2.31
CA PHE A 171 -17.85 -9.42 3.35
C PHE A 171 -19.11 -8.58 3.10
N SER A 172 -19.75 -8.08 4.16
CA SER A 172 -20.85 -7.12 4.02
C SER A 172 -20.31 -5.73 3.75
N LYS A 173 -20.66 -5.13 2.62
CA LYS A 173 -20.22 -3.79 2.24
C LYS A 173 -20.70 -2.72 3.22
N GLU A 174 -21.93 -2.85 3.71
CA GLU A 174 -22.55 -1.92 4.66
C GLU A 174 -21.91 -1.97 6.05
N ARG A 175 -21.31 -3.14 6.38
CA ARG A 175 -20.66 -3.42 7.66
C ARG A 175 -19.14 -3.48 7.55
N SER A 176 -18.60 -2.91 6.47
CA SER A 176 -17.16 -2.84 6.24
C SER A 176 -16.70 -1.39 6.09
N ILE A 177 -15.46 -1.15 6.51
CA ILE A 177 -14.78 0.12 6.29
C ILE A 177 -13.43 -0.14 5.63
N PHE A 178 -13.01 0.78 4.77
CA PHE A 178 -11.74 0.72 4.07
C PHE A 178 -10.93 2.00 4.33
N PHE A 179 -9.65 1.83 4.62
CA PHE A 179 -8.68 2.90 4.80
C PHE A 179 -7.56 2.78 3.77
N ASP A 180 -7.29 3.88 3.09
CA ASP A 180 -6.29 3.97 2.02
C ASP A 180 -5.83 5.43 1.90
N ASP A 181 -4.60 5.69 1.51
CA ASP A 181 -4.08 7.04 1.31
C ASP A 181 -4.31 7.57 -0.13
N SER A 182 -4.76 6.70 -1.05
CA SER A 182 -5.00 7.03 -2.46
C SER A 182 -6.47 7.37 -2.71
N LEU A 183 -6.73 8.63 -3.09
CA LEU A 183 -8.08 9.09 -3.43
C LEU A 183 -8.73 8.26 -4.56
N ASP A 184 -7.97 7.89 -5.59
CA ASP A 184 -8.48 7.10 -6.71
C ASP A 184 -8.93 5.70 -6.26
N VAL A 185 -8.22 5.10 -5.30
CA VAL A 185 -8.57 3.81 -4.72
C VAL A 185 -9.80 3.94 -3.83
N LEU A 186 -9.88 4.99 -3.00
CA LEU A 186 -11.06 5.28 -2.15
C LEU A 186 -12.31 5.48 -3.01
N GLN A 187 -12.22 6.25 -4.10
CA GLN A 187 -13.32 6.43 -5.05
C GLN A 187 -13.76 5.11 -5.70
N ALA A 188 -12.79 4.22 -5.99
CA ALA A 188 -13.12 2.89 -6.54
C ALA A 188 -13.83 2.00 -5.51
N ALA A 189 -13.45 2.06 -4.23
CA ALA A 189 -14.11 1.37 -3.13
C ALA A 189 -15.52 1.92 -2.87
N GLU A 190 -15.67 3.24 -2.85
CA GLU A 190 -16.96 3.92 -2.70
C GLU A 190 -17.93 3.53 -3.83
N LYS A 191 -17.46 3.52 -5.08
CA LYS A 191 -18.25 3.05 -6.23
C LYS A 191 -18.66 1.59 -6.08
N PHE A 192 -17.90 0.78 -5.38
CA PHE A 192 -18.24 -0.59 -5.00
C PHE A 192 -19.15 -0.66 -3.76
N GLN A 193 -19.51 0.49 -3.17
CA GLN A 193 -20.38 0.67 -1.99
C GLN A 193 -19.73 0.25 -0.66
N ILE A 194 -18.42 0.32 -0.55
CA ILE A 194 -17.70 0.18 0.73
C ILE A 194 -17.54 1.56 1.36
N LYS A 195 -17.71 1.67 2.69
CA LYS A 195 -17.41 2.91 3.44
C LYS A 195 -15.91 3.16 3.52
N ASN A 196 -15.48 4.40 3.46
CA ASN A 196 -14.10 4.88 3.60
C ASN A 196 -14.04 6.24 4.30
#